data_392ea5e915046bf658d014dec4457ec1
#
_entry.id   392ea5e915046bf658d014dec4457ec1
#
_cell.length_a   1.000
_cell.length_b   1.000
_cell.length_c   1.000
_cell.angle_alpha   90.00
_cell.angle_beta   90.00
_cell.angle_gamma   90.00
#
_symmetry.space_group_name_H-M   'P 1'
#
loop_
_entity.id
_entity.type
_entity.pdbx_description
1 polymer ?
#
loop_
_entity_poly.entity_id
_entity_poly.type
_entity_poly.pdbx_seq_one_letter_code
_entity_poly.pdbx_strand_id
1 'polypeptide(L)'
;MRMPVFLIGLWQGLCRKVQLIWKEDNSPKKQHPNGGEEAMLLVPISPGRSKLLFFLFFCGLTAVVCKAFWLQCGIDTEFLQKQGEARYARTLSVPAQRGQIVDRNGVVLASTIPARSIWAVPEEAAEASRTQIGKLAELVGEDEKAVWQRIHERRNRSFVYIKRQLDVETAQAVRDLQIPGIYISNEMRRNYPDGEISAHVVGFTDSDNNGREGVELADNDQLAGKPGSRRVIRDRLGRIVEDVWVKEAKAGADVVLSIDSRLQFIAHNALKKAIAKHEAKAGAVVVVDVHTGEILAMSNWPTYDPNVRRTLRFENVRNRVLTDMFEPGSTMKPFAVAKALDLGIVRPDTLVQTAPGKLTIGDRTIGDTHNYGMITVSQVVSKSSNIGTSKIALEMTPQTLWQTYEELGFGRSPRIGFPGAVSGRLRPAASWRPIEQATISYGHGISVSLMQLVRAYTALARNGDVIDLTFRRTNREAQGIQVFRPEVARQMRSMMMGTVTAGGTARRVSVEGYTVAGKTGTANKIENGEYVSKYVASFVGMAPAGQPRIIVAVMIDEPTKGSYFGGTVAGPVFNDVAAGALRLIGVHPDDPAAVSGSGIFVKGLRND
;
A
#
# COMPACT_ATOMS: atom_id res chain seq x y z
N MET A 1 -59.75 -20.61 -11.81
CA MET A 1 -58.94 -21.73 -11.31
C MET A 1 -59.68 -23.03 -11.53
N ARG A 2 -59.33 -23.83 -12.55
CA ARG A 2 -60.02 -25.10 -12.89
C ARG A 2 -59.32 -26.21 -12.11
N MET A 3 -60.09 -26.96 -11.28
CA MET A 3 -59.61 -28.20 -10.61
C MET A 3 -59.06 -29.17 -11.66
N PRO A 4 -57.92 -29.82 -11.41
CA PRO A 4 -57.40 -30.80 -12.35
C PRO A 4 -58.35 -31.98 -12.43
N VAL A 5 -58.72 -32.35 -13.65
CA VAL A 5 -59.69 -33.39 -14.04
C VAL A 5 -59.39 -34.77 -13.39
N PHE A 6 -58.16 -34.98 -12.95
CA PHE A 6 -57.72 -36.22 -12.30
C PHE A 6 -58.32 -36.48 -10.89
N LEU A 7 -58.65 -35.42 -10.14
CA LEU A 7 -59.24 -35.55 -8.79
C LEU A 7 -60.75 -35.86 -8.84
N ILE A 8 -61.46 -35.43 -9.90
CA ILE A 8 -62.86 -35.69 -10.10
C ILE A 8 -63.10 -37.16 -10.48
N GLY A 9 -62.19 -37.76 -11.27
CA GLY A 9 -62.24 -39.20 -11.63
C GLY A 9 -62.00 -40.14 -10.45
N LEU A 10 -61.10 -39.78 -9.56
CA LEU A 10 -60.82 -40.55 -8.33
C LEU A 10 -61.98 -40.51 -7.35
N TRP A 11 -62.68 -39.38 -7.23
CA TRP A 11 -63.82 -39.23 -6.32
C TRP A 11 -65.03 -39.97 -6.83
N GLN A 12 -65.35 -39.98 -8.15
CA GLN A 12 -66.41 -40.78 -8.75
C GLN A 12 -66.16 -42.26 -8.71
N GLY A 13 -64.88 -42.71 -8.81
CA GLY A 13 -64.48 -44.11 -8.66
C GLY A 13 -64.68 -44.65 -7.23
N LEU A 14 -64.38 -43.85 -6.22
CA LEU A 14 -64.52 -44.19 -4.81
C LEU A 14 -65.97 -44.25 -4.40
N CYS A 15 -66.85 -43.36 -4.84
CA CYS A 15 -68.29 -43.37 -4.57
C CYS A 15 -69.00 -44.59 -5.21
N ARG A 16 -68.57 -45.01 -6.41
CA ARG A 16 -69.11 -46.25 -7.04
C ARG A 16 -68.72 -47.53 -6.33
N LYS A 17 -67.50 -47.64 -5.84
CA LYS A 17 -67.03 -48.79 -5.05
C LYS A 17 -67.74 -48.91 -3.68
N VAL A 18 -67.96 -47.75 -3.04
CA VAL A 18 -68.67 -47.73 -1.74
C VAL A 18 -70.17 -48.12 -1.93
N GLN A 19 -70.84 -47.76 -3.03
CA GLN A 19 -72.23 -48.18 -3.33
C GLN A 19 -72.31 -49.67 -3.69
N LEU A 20 -71.30 -50.29 -4.28
CA LEU A 20 -71.26 -51.70 -4.57
C LEU A 20 -71.09 -52.53 -3.30
N ILE A 21 -70.28 -52.10 -2.35
CA ILE A 21 -70.09 -52.79 -1.04
C ILE A 21 -71.36 -52.71 -0.18
N TRP A 22 -72.22 -51.69 -0.40
CA TRP A 22 -73.49 -51.55 0.38
C TRP A 22 -74.65 -52.34 -0.15
N LYS A 23 -74.51 -52.95 -1.35
CA LYS A 23 -75.64 -53.71 -1.99
C LYS A 23 -75.52 -55.22 -1.78
N GLU A 24 -74.44 -55.77 -1.28
CA GLU A 24 -74.21 -57.22 -1.14
C GLU A 24 -74.56 -57.82 0.22
N ASP A 25 -75.00 -57.05 1.21
CA ASP A 25 -75.14 -57.57 2.59
C ASP A 25 -76.61 -57.75 3.04
N ASN A 26 -77.62 -57.96 2.14
CA ASN A 26 -79.01 -58.16 2.49
C ASN A 26 -79.63 -59.41 1.84
N SER A 27 -78.90 -60.55 1.81
CA SER A 27 -79.52 -61.83 1.47
C SER A 27 -79.41 -62.88 2.65
N PRO A 28 -80.48 -63.62 2.94
CA PRO A 28 -80.50 -64.48 4.11
C PRO A 28 -79.64 -65.75 3.91
N LYS A 29 -78.69 -65.98 4.81
CA LYS A 29 -77.83 -67.19 4.85
C LYS A 29 -78.62 -68.38 5.36
N LYS A 30 -78.69 -69.45 4.54
CA LYS A 30 -79.05 -70.81 4.93
C LYS A 30 -77.94 -71.47 5.73
N GLN A 31 -78.32 -72.12 6.83
CA GLN A 31 -77.45 -72.93 7.67
C GLN A 31 -77.04 -74.22 6.97
N HIS A 32 -75.78 -74.61 7.06
CA HIS A 32 -75.29 -75.98 6.98
C HIS A 32 -74.16 -76.22 8.00
N PRO A 33 -74.10 -77.44 8.60
CA PRO A 33 -73.28 -77.74 9.75
C PRO A 33 -71.93 -78.39 9.35
N ASN A 34 -71.00 -78.35 10.28
CA ASN A 34 -69.76 -79.10 10.43
C ASN A 34 -68.52 -78.69 9.62
N GLY A 35 -67.50 -78.36 10.39
CA GLY A 35 -66.08 -78.28 9.99
C GLY A 35 -65.34 -77.22 10.75
N GLY A 36 -64.52 -77.65 11.73
CA GLY A 36 -63.72 -76.69 12.56
C GLY A 36 -62.67 -75.97 11.78
N GLU A 37 -62.68 -74.69 11.91
CA GLU A 37 -61.57 -73.77 11.59
C GLU A 37 -61.60 -72.65 12.59
N GLU A 38 -60.40 -72.16 12.97
CA GLU A 38 -60.19 -71.15 13.97
C GLU A 38 -60.99 -69.88 13.66
N ALA A 39 -61.93 -69.57 14.51
CA ALA A 39 -62.76 -68.39 14.45
C ALA A 39 -61.91 -67.19 14.84
N MET A 40 -61.39 -66.46 13.84
CA MET A 40 -60.94 -65.10 14.00
C MET A 40 -62.11 -64.25 14.48
N LEU A 41 -62.09 -63.89 15.78
CA LEU A 41 -63.13 -63.09 16.44
C LEU A 41 -63.28 -61.75 15.74
N LEU A 42 -64.09 -61.65 14.69
CA LEU A 42 -64.59 -60.42 14.16
C LEU A 42 -65.57 -59.82 15.18
N VAL A 43 -65.06 -58.97 16.04
CA VAL A 43 -65.90 -58.17 16.94
C VAL A 43 -66.70 -57.19 16.08
N PRO A 44 -68.03 -57.29 16.02
CA PRO A 44 -68.83 -56.37 15.22
C PRO A 44 -68.75 -54.96 15.84
N ILE A 45 -68.15 -54.08 15.15
CA ILE A 45 -68.11 -52.69 15.55
C ILE A 45 -69.53 -52.12 15.40
N SER A 46 -70.11 -51.61 16.50
CA SER A 46 -71.44 -51.01 16.44
C SER A 46 -71.51 -49.90 15.37
N PRO A 47 -72.67 -49.81 14.64
CA PRO A 47 -72.81 -48.80 13.55
C PRO A 47 -72.47 -47.39 13.96
N GLY A 48 -72.67 -47.03 15.23
CA GLY A 48 -72.28 -45.70 15.77
C GLY A 48 -70.77 -45.49 15.85
N ARG A 49 -70.02 -46.53 16.28
CA ARG A 49 -68.57 -46.51 16.38
C ARG A 49 -67.89 -46.45 15.00
N SER A 50 -68.46 -47.21 14.04
CA SER A 50 -67.99 -47.17 12.65
C SER A 50 -68.18 -45.78 12.02
N LYS A 51 -69.39 -45.22 12.21
CA LYS A 51 -69.65 -43.82 11.73
C LYS A 51 -68.70 -42.78 12.38
N LEU A 52 -68.41 -42.91 13.69
CA LEU A 52 -67.48 -42.07 14.40
C LEU A 52 -66.05 -42.20 13.83
N LEU A 53 -65.59 -43.43 13.58
CA LEU A 53 -64.29 -43.70 12.99
C LEU A 53 -64.16 -43.10 11.57
N PHE A 54 -65.20 -43.28 10.74
CA PHE A 54 -65.27 -42.68 9.42
C PHE A 54 -65.30 -41.17 9.48
N PHE A 55 -65.99 -40.55 10.42
CA PHE A 55 -66.04 -39.15 10.63
C PHE A 55 -64.66 -38.61 11.06
N LEU A 56 -63.98 -39.25 12.01
CA LEU A 56 -62.62 -38.86 12.43
C LEU A 56 -61.59 -38.99 11.29
N PHE A 57 -61.71 -40.10 10.50
CA PHE A 57 -60.85 -40.27 9.33
C PHE A 57 -61.09 -39.19 8.27
N PHE A 58 -62.38 -38.89 8.02
CA PHE A 58 -62.73 -37.79 7.09
C PHE A 58 -62.26 -36.45 7.57
N CYS A 59 -62.38 -36.14 8.86
CA CYS A 59 -61.83 -34.91 9.45
C CYS A 59 -60.29 -34.85 9.35
N GLY A 60 -59.63 -35.98 9.62
CA GLY A 60 -58.17 -36.07 9.46
C GLY A 60 -57.72 -35.86 8.01
N LEU A 61 -58.41 -36.50 7.05
CA LEU A 61 -58.14 -36.33 5.63
C LEU A 61 -58.37 -34.87 5.18
N THR A 62 -59.46 -34.27 5.63
CA THR A 62 -59.79 -32.87 5.35
C THR A 62 -58.72 -31.93 5.92
N ALA A 63 -58.28 -32.18 7.16
CA ALA A 63 -57.20 -31.39 7.77
C ALA A 63 -55.87 -31.50 6.98
N VAL A 64 -55.53 -32.70 6.50
CA VAL A 64 -54.34 -32.91 5.65
C VAL A 64 -54.49 -32.18 4.32
N VAL A 65 -55.66 -32.25 3.68
CA VAL A 65 -55.94 -31.54 2.42
C VAL A 65 -55.88 -30.02 2.63
N CYS A 66 -56.51 -29.53 3.70
CA CYS A 66 -56.45 -28.09 4.04
C CYS A 66 -55.01 -27.63 4.34
N LYS A 67 -54.25 -28.46 5.07
CA LYS A 67 -52.82 -28.15 5.33
C LYS A 67 -51.97 -28.18 4.06
N ALA A 68 -52.21 -29.15 3.18
CA ALA A 68 -51.54 -29.22 1.88
C ALA A 68 -51.91 -28.01 0.99
N PHE A 69 -53.18 -27.63 0.99
CA PHE A 69 -53.63 -26.44 0.28
C PHE A 69 -53.00 -25.16 0.84
N TRP A 70 -52.93 -25.02 2.16
CA TRP A 70 -52.26 -23.89 2.81
C TRP A 70 -50.77 -23.85 2.47
N LEU A 71 -50.06 -24.97 2.49
CA LEU A 71 -48.64 -25.02 2.13
C LEU A 71 -48.40 -24.73 0.65
N GLN A 72 -49.34 -25.01 -0.25
CA GLN A 72 -49.20 -24.79 -1.68
C GLN A 72 -49.72 -23.41 -2.16
N CYS A 73 -50.70 -22.84 -1.49
CA CYS A 73 -51.38 -21.61 -1.90
C CYS A 73 -51.30 -20.49 -0.86
N GLY A 74 -50.78 -20.77 0.34
CA GLY A 74 -50.72 -19.82 1.47
C GLY A 74 -49.44 -18.96 1.48
N ILE A 75 -49.38 -18.07 2.47
CA ILE A 75 -48.35 -17.06 2.69
C ILE A 75 -46.92 -17.64 2.84
N ASP A 76 -46.80 -18.92 3.17
CA ASP A 76 -45.52 -19.61 3.42
C ASP A 76 -44.83 -20.15 2.15
N THR A 77 -45.45 -20.03 0.97
CA THR A 77 -44.90 -20.60 -0.29
C THR A 77 -43.55 -19.91 -0.64
N GLU A 78 -43.45 -18.61 -0.43
CA GLU A 78 -42.19 -17.87 -0.62
C GLU A 78 -41.10 -18.27 0.39
N PHE A 79 -41.48 -18.54 1.63
CA PHE A 79 -40.58 -18.99 2.68
C PHE A 79 -40.05 -20.40 2.39
N LEU A 80 -40.93 -21.31 2.01
CA LEU A 80 -40.55 -22.69 1.68
C LEU A 80 -39.73 -22.80 0.40
N GLN A 81 -40.04 -21.96 -0.61
CA GLN A 81 -39.20 -21.78 -1.80
C GLN A 81 -37.83 -21.25 -1.44
N LYS A 82 -37.74 -20.19 -0.63
CA LYS A 82 -36.44 -19.63 -0.16
C LYS A 82 -35.64 -20.66 0.66
N GLN A 83 -36.28 -21.45 1.51
CA GLN A 83 -35.60 -22.53 2.24
C GLN A 83 -35.18 -23.69 1.33
N GLY A 84 -36.00 -24.09 0.37
CA GLY A 84 -35.65 -25.07 -0.65
C GLY A 84 -34.46 -24.58 -1.50
N GLU A 85 -34.55 -23.36 -2.01
CA GLU A 85 -33.50 -22.72 -2.78
C GLU A 85 -32.19 -22.59 -1.98
N ALA A 86 -32.24 -22.22 -0.69
CA ALA A 86 -31.07 -22.13 0.18
C ALA A 86 -30.30 -23.45 0.33
N ARG A 87 -30.93 -24.59 0.07
CA ARG A 87 -30.27 -25.92 0.13
C ARG A 87 -29.51 -26.25 -1.15
N TYR A 88 -29.93 -25.75 -2.31
CA TYR A 88 -29.40 -26.12 -3.62
C TYR A 88 -28.75 -24.95 -4.34
N ALA A 89 -29.17 -23.71 -4.05
CA ALA A 89 -28.62 -22.52 -4.64
C ALA A 89 -27.52 -21.93 -3.73
N ARG A 90 -26.35 -21.65 -4.30
CA ARG A 90 -25.27 -20.94 -3.65
C ARG A 90 -24.97 -19.67 -4.43
N THR A 91 -24.90 -18.56 -3.72
CA THR A 91 -24.40 -17.32 -4.30
C THR A 91 -22.88 -17.32 -4.20
N LEU A 92 -22.22 -17.41 -5.35
CA LEU A 92 -20.77 -17.32 -5.45
C LEU A 92 -20.40 -15.84 -5.68
N SER A 93 -19.48 -15.34 -4.89
CA SER A 93 -18.86 -14.04 -5.16
C SER A 93 -17.90 -14.18 -6.34
N VAL A 94 -18.05 -13.30 -7.33
CA VAL A 94 -17.13 -13.21 -8.47
C VAL A 94 -16.22 -12.00 -8.22
N PRO A 95 -14.92 -12.21 -7.99
CA PRO A 95 -14.00 -11.12 -7.73
C PRO A 95 -13.96 -10.17 -8.92
N ALA A 96 -13.90 -8.87 -8.62
CA ALA A 96 -13.67 -7.86 -9.64
C ALA A 96 -12.19 -7.87 -10.07
N GLN A 97 -11.93 -7.51 -11.31
CA GLN A 97 -10.56 -7.27 -11.75
C GLN A 97 -10.06 -6.00 -11.06
N ARG A 98 -8.90 -6.09 -10.40
CA ARG A 98 -8.27 -4.96 -9.72
C ARG A 98 -7.66 -4.03 -10.75
N GLY A 99 -7.89 -2.71 -10.63
CA GLY A 99 -7.35 -1.68 -11.51
C GLY A 99 -5.82 -1.68 -11.55
N GLN A 100 -5.25 -1.14 -12.60
CA GLN A 100 -3.80 -1.03 -12.75
C GLN A 100 -3.26 0.17 -11.96
N ILE A 101 -1.98 0.08 -11.59
CA ILE A 101 -1.19 1.22 -11.13
C ILE A 101 -0.18 1.50 -12.22
N VAL A 102 -0.20 2.73 -12.74
CA VAL A 102 0.72 3.15 -13.80
C VAL A 102 1.50 4.39 -13.37
N ASP A 103 2.69 4.55 -13.93
CA ASP A 103 3.51 5.73 -13.75
C ASP A 103 2.92 6.93 -14.53
N ARG A 104 3.57 8.09 -14.42
CA ARG A 104 3.13 9.33 -15.11
C ARG A 104 3.12 9.21 -16.64
N ASN A 105 3.84 8.27 -17.21
CA ASN A 105 3.98 8.03 -18.66
C ASN A 105 3.11 6.87 -19.16
N GLY A 106 2.33 6.22 -18.26
CA GLY A 106 1.50 5.06 -18.58
C GLY A 106 2.23 3.71 -18.48
N VAL A 107 3.46 3.68 -17.95
CA VAL A 107 4.19 2.43 -17.69
C VAL A 107 3.53 1.69 -16.54
N VAL A 108 3.24 0.41 -16.74
CA VAL A 108 2.54 -0.43 -15.75
C VAL A 108 3.48 -0.78 -14.60
N LEU A 109 3.14 -0.34 -13.39
CA LEU A 109 3.85 -0.65 -12.14
C LEU A 109 3.19 -1.80 -11.37
N ALA A 110 1.87 -1.96 -11.51
CA ALA A 110 1.13 -3.10 -10.95
C ALA A 110 -0.05 -3.45 -11.84
N SER A 111 -0.20 -4.75 -12.15
CA SER A 111 -1.31 -5.28 -12.95
C SER A 111 -1.85 -6.58 -12.36
N THR A 112 -3.03 -6.99 -12.80
CA THR A 112 -3.64 -8.25 -12.39
C THR A 112 -3.51 -9.24 -13.55
N ILE A 113 -2.91 -10.40 -13.28
CA ILE A 113 -2.69 -11.46 -14.26
C ILE A 113 -3.45 -12.72 -13.86
N PRO A 114 -3.88 -13.57 -14.83
CA PRO A 114 -4.48 -14.86 -14.54
C PRO A 114 -3.53 -15.75 -13.75
N ALA A 115 -4.06 -16.45 -12.76
CA ALA A 115 -3.36 -17.42 -11.94
C ALA A 115 -4.25 -18.63 -11.67
N ARG A 116 -3.70 -19.64 -11.05
CA ARG A 116 -4.38 -20.86 -10.66
C ARG A 116 -4.13 -21.18 -9.19
N SER A 117 -5.13 -21.70 -8.51
CA SER A 117 -4.99 -22.24 -7.17
C SER A 117 -5.22 -23.73 -7.17
N ILE A 118 -4.32 -24.45 -6.52
CA ILE A 118 -4.41 -25.89 -6.31
C ILE A 118 -4.98 -26.12 -4.92
N TRP A 119 -6.04 -26.93 -4.87
CA TRP A 119 -6.70 -27.28 -3.63
C TRP A 119 -7.04 -28.76 -3.60
N ALA A 120 -7.20 -29.29 -2.43
CA ALA A 120 -7.51 -30.69 -2.20
C ALA A 120 -8.86 -30.86 -1.51
N VAL A 121 -9.56 -31.95 -1.86
CA VAL A 121 -10.54 -32.62 -1.00
C VAL A 121 -9.75 -33.63 -0.18
N PRO A 122 -9.47 -33.37 1.12
CA PRO A 122 -8.52 -34.20 1.87
C PRO A 122 -8.90 -35.68 1.99
N GLU A 123 -10.18 -35.98 2.01
CA GLU A 123 -10.69 -37.37 2.04
C GLU A 123 -10.26 -38.15 0.79
N GLU A 124 -10.46 -37.56 -0.39
CA GLU A 124 -10.07 -38.16 -1.68
C GLU A 124 -8.56 -38.15 -1.88
N ALA A 125 -7.91 -37.01 -1.54
CA ALA A 125 -6.48 -36.81 -1.74
C ALA A 125 -5.62 -37.69 -0.80
N ALA A 126 -6.17 -38.17 0.30
CA ALA A 126 -5.49 -39.10 1.20
C ALA A 126 -5.28 -40.51 0.62
N GLU A 127 -5.95 -40.83 -0.49
CA GLU A 127 -5.74 -42.08 -1.24
C GLU A 127 -4.52 -42.03 -2.14
N ALA A 128 -4.01 -40.82 -2.42
CA ALA A 128 -2.84 -40.63 -3.26
C ALA A 128 -1.57 -41.20 -2.61
N SER A 129 -0.69 -41.77 -3.42
CA SER A 129 0.59 -42.29 -2.94
C SER A 129 1.51 -41.17 -2.47
N ARG A 130 2.41 -41.48 -1.54
CA ARG A 130 3.40 -40.51 -1.07
C ARG A 130 4.27 -39.97 -2.20
N THR A 131 4.59 -40.80 -3.20
CA THR A 131 5.35 -40.39 -4.38
C THR A 131 4.59 -39.35 -5.22
N GLN A 132 3.27 -39.50 -5.36
CA GLN A 132 2.43 -38.52 -6.08
C GLN A 132 2.39 -37.19 -5.32
N ILE A 133 2.22 -37.23 -4.00
CA ILE A 133 2.25 -36.03 -3.17
C ILE A 133 3.63 -35.36 -3.18
N GLY A 134 4.72 -36.15 -3.22
CA GLY A 134 6.08 -35.62 -3.39
C GLY A 134 6.27 -34.87 -4.70
N LYS A 135 5.83 -35.45 -5.84
CA LYS A 135 5.85 -34.75 -7.13
C LYS A 135 5.00 -33.49 -7.16
N LEU A 136 3.81 -33.52 -6.52
CA LEU A 136 2.97 -32.34 -6.36
C LEU A 136 3.72 -31.25 -5.58
N ALA A 137 4.30 -31.61 -4.44
CA ALA A 137 5.02 -30.67 -3.57
C ALA A 137 6.21 -30.02 -4.30
N GLU A 138 6.96 -30.81 -5.05
CA GLU A 138 8.08 -30.33 -5.89
C GLU A 138 7.61 -29.31 -6.93
N LEU A 139 6.57 -29.62 -7.70
CA LEU A 139 6.03 -28.73 -8.73
C LEU A 139 5.51 -27.40 -8.14
N VAL A 140 4.85 -27.45 -6.98
CA VAL A 140 4.31 -26.22 -6.36
C VAL A 140 5.32 -25.49 -5.46
N GLY A 141 6.54 -26.02 -5.32
CA GLY A 141 7.60 -25.43 -4.49
C GLY A 141 7.26 -25.41 -3.00
N GLU A 142 6.62 -26.47 -2.49
CA GLU A 142 6.29 -26.66 -1.08
C GLU A 142 7.06 -27.86 -0.50
N ASP A 143 7.19 -27.92 0.82
CA ASP A 143 7.79 -29.08 1.49
C ASP A 143 6.83 -30.29 1.44
N GLU A 144 7.33 -31.47 1.02
CA GLU A 144 6.53 -32.69 0.89
C GLU A 144 5.81 -33.05 2.20
N LYS A 145 6.54 -32.96 3.33
CA LYS A 145 5.97 -33.31 4.65
C LYS A 145 4.83 -32.35 5.01
N ALA A 146 5.00 -31.06 4.73
CA ALA A 146 3.99 -30.04 4.99
C ALA A 146 2.73 -30.25 4.14
N VAL A 147 2.87 -30.60 2.86
CA VAL A 147 1.73 -30.92 1.98
C VAL A 147 1.02 -32.19 2.47
N TRP A 148 1.80 -33.23 2.78
CA TRP A 148 1.26 -34.49 3.30
C TRP A 148 0.47 -34.29 4.61
N GLN A 149 1.04 -33.59 5.58
CA GLN A 149 0.37 -33.27 6.85
C GLN A 149 -0.89 -32.46 6.63
N ARG A 150 -0.84 -31.44 5.77
CA ARG A 150 -1.98 -30.56 5.45
C ARG A 150 -3.18 -31.35 4.92
N ILE A 151 -2.94 -32.39 4.13
CA ILE A 151 -3.99 -33.28 3.60
C ILE A 151 -4.49 -34.23 4.70
N HIS A 152 -3.60 -34.91 5.42
CA HIS A 152 -3.96 -36.00 6.34
C HIS A 152 -4.54 -35.52 7.68
N GLU A 153 -4.03 -34.40 8.23
CA GLU A 153 -4.53 -33.84 9.49
C GLU A 153 -5.90 -33.15 9.32
N ARG A 154 -6.28 -32.84 8.09
CA ARG A 154 -7.53 -32.13 7.79
C ARG A 154 -8.55 -32.97 7.04
N ARG A 155 -8.51 -34.28 7.18
CA ARG A 155 -9.43 -35.22 6.52
C ARG A 155 -10.93 -34.89 6.67
N ASN A 156 -11.31 -34.32 7.80
CA ASN A 156 -12.69 -33.91 8.09
C ASN A 156 -13.12 -32.61 7.39
N ARG A 157 -12.23 -31.97 6.62
CA ARG A 157 -12.56 -30.75 5.86
C ARG A 157 -12.87 -31.10 4.41
N SER A 158 -13.91 -30.47 3.87
CA SER A 158 -14.27 -30.62 2.45
C SER A 158 -13.34 -29.90 1.48
N PHE A 159 -12.40 -29.07 1.99
CA PHE A 159 -11.57 -28.20 1.16
C PHE A 159 -10.32 -27.74 1.91
N VAL A 160 -9.15 -27.82 1.25
CA VAL A 160 -7.87 -27.30 1.75
C VAL A 160 -7.03 -26.79 0.58
N TYR A 161 -6.56 -25.53 0.64
CA TYR A 161 -5.59 -25.04 -0.33
C TYR A 161 -4.22 -25.71 -0.15
N ILE A 162 -3.68 -26.21 -1.24
CA ILE A 162 -2.28 -26.68 -1.31
C ILE A 162 -1.38 -25.50 -1.64
N LYS A 163 -1.67 -24.80 -2.74
CA LYS A 163 -0.95 -23.60 -3.16
C LYS A 163 -1.90 -22.65 -3.89
N ARG A 164 -1.75 -21.36 -3.62
CA ARG A 164 -2.53 -20.31 -4.29
C ARG A 164 -1.66 -19.50 -5.24
N GLN A 165 -2.29 -18.93 -6.25
CA GLN A 165 -1.73 -17.94 -7.16
C GLN A 165 -0.51 -18.44 -7.96
N LEU A 166 -0.53 -19.71 -8.34
CA LEU A 166 0.46 -20.30 -9.25
C LEU A 166 0.27 -19.80 -10.68
N ASP A 167 1.34 -19.85 -11.46
CA ASP A 167 1.27 -19.66 -12.90
C ASP A 167 0.46 -20.78 -13.56
N VAL A 168 0.00 -20.49 -14.79
CA VAL A 168 -0.89 -21.40 -15.52
C VAL A 168 -0.15 -22.67 -15.94
N GLU A 169 1.15 -22.57 -16.25
CA GLU A 169 1.99 -23.69 -16.72
C GLU A 169 2.23 -24.70 -15.60
N THR A 170 2.64 -24.23 -14.42
CA THR A 170 2.80 -25.09 -13.23
C THR A 170 1.48 -25.79 -12.85
N ALA A 171 0.37 -25.07 -12.93
CA ALA A 171 -0.94 -25.67 -12.63
C ALA A 171 -1.34 -26.73 -13.67
N GLN A 172 -0.98 -26.54 -14.93
CA GLN A 172 -1.20 -27.55 -15.96
C GLN A 172 -0.37 -28.81 -15.69
N ALA A 173 0.92 -28.66 -15.34
CA ALA A 173 1.77 -29.78 -14.95
C ALA A 173 1.21 -30.57 -13.76
N VAL A 174 0.62 -29.86 -12.78
CA VAL A 174 -0.07 -30.53 -11.66
C VAL A 174 -1.31 -31.30 -12.13
N ARG A 175 -2.08 -30.74 -13.08
CA ARG A 175 -3.25 -31.44 -13.66
C ARG A 175 -2.86 -32.74 -14.32
N ASP A 176 -1.72 -32.73 -15.05
CA ASP A 176 -1.23 -33.89 -15.78
C ASP A 176 -0.76 -35.04 -14.87
N LEU A 177 -0.50 -34.78 -13.58
CA LEU A 177 -0.26 -35.81 -12.57
C LEU A 177 -1.50 -36.66 -12.24
N GLN A 178 -2.70 -36.19 -12.57
CA GLN A 178 -3.98 -36.87 -12.33
C GLN A 178 -4.15 -37.42 -10.92
N ILE A 179 -3.74 -36.67 -9.90
CA ILE A 179 -3.83 -37.07 -8.49
C ILE A 179 -5.29 -37.01 -8.04
N PRO A 180 -5.86 -38.10 -7.49
CA PRO A 180 -7.22 -38.08 -6.93
C PRO A 180 -7.39 -36.98 -5.88
N GLY A 181 -8.55 -36.33 -5.86
CA GLY A 181 -8.87 -35.30 -4.87
C GLY A 181 -8.08 -33.98 -4.99
N ILE A 182 -7.25 -33.82 -6.01
CA ILE A 182 -6.55 -32.56 -6.29
C ILE A 182 -7.27 -31.83 -7.43
N TYR A 183 -7.63 -30.59 -7.17
CA TYR A 183 -8.39 -29.74 -8.08
C TYR A 183 -7.71 -28.40 -8.32
N ILE A 184 -8.03 -27.79 -9.45
CA ILE A 184 -7.50 -26.49 -9.88
C ILE A 184 -8.65 -25.52 -10.06
N SER A 185 -8.52 -24.34 -9.50
CA SER A 185 -9.47 -23.24 -9.68
C SER A 185 -8.80 -22.03 -10.31
N ASN A 186 -9.59 -21.24 -11.05
CA ASN A 186 -9.15 -19.96 -11.58
C ASN A 186 -8.98 -18.97 -10.45
N GLU A 187 -7.87 -18.25 -10.47
CA GLU A 187 -7.58 -17.18 -9.53
C GLU A 187 -6.88 -16.03 -10.27
N MET A 188 -6.77 -14.89 -9.63
CA MET A 188 -6.03 -13.73 -10.13
C MET A 188 -4.87 -13.46 -9.18
N ARG A 189 -3.73 -13.07 -9.73
CA ARG A 189 -2.54 -12.67 -8.98
C ARG A 189 -2.13 -11.26 -9.36
N ARG A 190 -1.76 -10.48 -8.36
CA ARG A 190 -1.15 -9.19 -8.58
C ARG A 190 0.30 -9.38 -9.03
N ASN A 191 0.72 -8.64 -10.05
CA ASN A 191 2.05 -8.68 -10.62
C ASN A 191 2.66 -7.28 -10.61
N TYR A 192 3.92 -7.19 -10.21
CA TYR A 192 4.70 -5.97 -10.05
C TYR A 192 5.95 -6.05 -10.93
N PRO A 193 5.90 -5.54 -12.17
CA PRO A 193 6.99 -5.71 -13.14
C PRO A 193 8.33 -5.16 -12.68
N ASP A 194 8.33 -4.03 -11.95
CA ASP A 194 9.54 -3.37 -11.46
C ASP A 194 10.17 -4.05 -10.23
N GLY A 195 9.51 -5.07 -9.65
CA GLY A 195 10.01 -5.79 -8.48
C GLY A 195 10.44 -4.87 -7.35
N GLU A 196 11.70 -4.96 -6.91
CA GLU A 196 12.26 -4.21 -5.77
C GLU A 196 12.34 -2.69 -5.99
N ILE A 197 12.35 -2.22 -7.25
CA ILE A 197 12.60 -0.82 -7.59
C ILE A 197 11.46 0.08 -7.15
N SER A 198 10.22 -0.32 -7.44
CA SER A 198 9.01 0.46 -7.12
C SER A 198 8.26 -0.08 -5.89
N ALA A 199 8.80 -1.08 -5.19
CA ALA A 199 8.14 -1.80 -4.10
C ALA A 199 7.52 -0.90 -3.02
N HIS A 200 8.28 0.07 -2.51
CA HIS A 200 7.80 0.98 -1.46
C HIS A 200 6.78 2.01 -1.95
N VAL A 201 6.70 2.25 -3.26
CA VAL A 201 5.69 3.12 -3.87
C VAL A 201 4.41 2.33 -4.09
N VAL A 202 4.48 1.24 -4.85
CA VAL A 202 3.28 0.46 -5.19
C VAL A 202 2.74 -0.31 -3.99
N GLY A 203 3.62 -0.82 -3.13
CA GLY A 203 3.25 -1.71 -2.04
C GLY A 203 2.97 -3.13 -2.51
N PHE A 204 2.06 -3.83 -1.83
CA PHE A 204 1.64 -5.18 -2.18
C PHE A 204 0.23 -5.49 -1.70
N THR A 205 -0.36 -6.55 -2.25
CA THR A 205 -1.64 -7.09 -1.82
C THR A 205 -1.47 -8.40 -1.05
N ASP A 206 -2.47 -8.77 -0.26
CA ASP A 206 -2.58 -10.13 0.29
C ASP A 206 -3.04 -11.15 -0.77
N SER A 207 -3.27 -12.40 -0.33
CA SER A 207 -3.74 -13.46 -1.21
C SER A 207 -5.15 -13.23 -1.76
N ASP A 208 -5.92 -12.38 -1.11
CA ASP A 208 -7.29 -12.06 -1.51
C ASP A 208 -7.36 -10.74 -2.30
N ASN A 209 -6.18 -10.24 -2.74
CA ASN A 209 -5.99 -8.99 -3.50
C ASN A 209 -6.40 -7.71 -2.74
N ASN A 210 -6.40 -7.73 -1.40
CA ASN A 210 -6.55 -6.51 -0.60
C ASN A 210 -5.19 -5.83 -0.45
N GLY A 211 -5.15 -4.53 -0.62
CA GLY A 211 -3.94 -3.73 -0.43
C GLY A 211 -3.44 -3.77 1.02
N ARG A 212 -2.13 -3.94 1.21
CA ARG A 212 -1.49 -4.03 2.53
C ARG A 212 -0.49 -2.94 2.79
N GLU A 213 0.16 -2.43 1.76
CA GLU A 213 1.14 -1.35 1.82
C GLU A 213 1.07 -0.48 0.57
N GLY A 214 1.69 0.70 0.62
CA GLY A 214 1.87 1.59 -0.52
C GLY A 214 0.58 2.10 -1.13
N VAL A 215 0.61 2.34 -2.43
CA VAL A 215 -0.55 2.76 -3.23
C VAL A 215 -1.64 1.68 -3.25
N GLU A 216 -1.25 0.39 -3.19
CA GLU A 216 -2.21 -0.71 -3.09
C GLU A 216 -3.11 -0.58 -1.86
N LEU A 217 -2.57 -0.11 -0.72
CA LEU A 217 -3.34 0.16 0.49
C LEU A 217 -4.05 1.51 0.42
N ALA A 218 -3.34 2.58 0.03
CA ALA A 218 -3.88 3.94 -0.01
C ALA A 218 -5.12 4.05 -0.90
N ASP A 219 -5.10 3.40 -2.04
CA ASP A 219 -6.15 3.45 -3.06
C ASP A 219 -6.91 2.13 -3.20
N ASN A 220 -6.92 1.33 -2.13
CA ASN A 220 -7.53 0.01 -2.17
C ASN A 220 -8.98 0.04 -2.65
N ASP A 221 -9.80 0.97 -2.18
CA ASP A 221 -11.22 1.06 -2.54
C ASP A 221 -11.42 1.39 -4.03
N GLN A 222 -10.54 2.22 -4.61
CA GLN A 222 -10.57 2.56 -6.03
C GLN A 222 -10.12 1.37 -6.87
N LEU A 223 -9.00 0.74 -6.47
CA LEU A 223 -8.37 -0.35 -7.19
C LEU A 223 -9.17 -1.67 -7.12
N ALA A 224 -9.77 -2.00 -5.99
CA ALA A 224 -10.43 -3.30 -5.77
C ALA A 224 -11.68 -3.52 -6.64
N GLY A 225 -12.34 -2.45 -7.07
CA GLY A 225 -13.60 -2.53 -7.80
C GLY A 225 -14.75 -3.04 -6.92
N LYS A 226 -15.82 -3.52 -7.55
CA LYS A 226 -16.98 -4.05 -6.85
C LYS A 226 -17.21 -5.50 -7.30
N PRO A 227 -17.15 -6.49 -6.39
CA PRO A 227 -17.37 -7.88 -6.74
C PRO A 227 -18.79 -8.08 -7.28
N GLY A 228 -18.89 -8.98 -8.23
CA GLY A 228 -20.15 -9.51 -8.73
C GLY A 228 -20.66 -10.65 -7.88
N SER A 229 -21.85 -11.13 -8.19
CA SER A 229 -22.42 -12.32 -7.60
C SER A 229 -23.09 -13.18 -8.66
N ARG A 230 -22.88 -14.47 -8.54
CA ARG A 230 -23.40 -15.49 -9.45
C ARG A 230 -24.14 -16.53 -8.62
N ARG A 231 -25.40 -16.77 -8.95
CA ARG A 231 -26.22 -17.78 -8.31
C ARG A 231 -26.08 -19.08 -9.08
N VAL A 232 -25.55 -20.12 -8.44
CA VAL A 232 -25.42 -21.45 -9.02
C VAL A 232 -26.32 -22.43 -8.28
N ILE A 233 -27.07 -23.24 -9.04
CA ILE A 233 -27.80 -24.38 -8.52
C ILE A 233 -27.00 -25.64 -8.85
N ARG A 234 -26.68 -26.44 -7.84
CA ARG A 234 -25.95 -27.69 -8.01
C ARG A 234 -26.88 -28.88 -7.78
N ASP A 235 -26.72 -29.93 -8.61
CA ASP A 235 -27.36 -31.21 -8.39
C ASP A 235 -26.72 -31.96 -7.20
N ARG A 236 -27.29 -33.13 -6.88
CA ARG A 236 -26.79 -33.99 -5.80
C ARG A 236 -25.36 -34.49 -6.02
N LEU A 237 -24.87 -34.47 -7.25
CA LEU A 237 -23.52 -34.84 -7.64
C LEU A 237 -22.58 -33.61 -7.71
N GLY A 238 -23.06 -32.44 -7.28
CA GLY A 238 -22.27 -31.21 -7.27
C GLY A 238 -22.12 -30.50 -8.62
N ARG A 239 -22.76 -30.99 -9.69
CA ARG A 239 -22.74 -30.41 -11.02
C ARG A 239 -23.63 -29.18 -11.08
N ILE A 240 -23.19 -28.13 -11.74
CA ILE A 240 -23.95 -26.89 -11.94
C ILE A 240 -25.05 -27.19 -12.97
N VAL A 241 -26.32 -27.09 -12.54
CA VAL A 241 -27.50 -27.28 -13.37
C VAL A 241 -28.06 -25.96 -13.87
N GLU A 242 -27.94 -24.92 -13.07
CA GLU A 242 -28.38 -23.57 -13.40
C GLU A 242 -27.35 -22.55 -12.93
N ASP A 243 -27.12 -21.55 -13.74
CA ASP A 243 -26.09 -20.53 -13.54
C ASP A 243 -26.61 -19.17 -14.01
N VAL A 244 -26.93 -18.32 -13.06
CA VAL A 244 -27.54 -17.00 -13.31
C VAL A 244 -26.68 -15.90 -12.69
N TRP A 245 -26.32 -14.92 -13.49
CA TRP A 245 -25.72 -13.70 -12.99
C TRP A 245 -26.76 -12.90 -12.19
N VAL A 246 -26.46 -12.64 -10.92
CA VAL A 246 -27.26 -11.77 -10.06
C VAL A 246 -26.75 -10.35 -10.13
N LYS A 247 -25.41 -10.19 -10.20
CA LYS A 247 -24.75 -8.89 -10.30
C LYS A 247 -23.42 -9.05 -11.02
N GLU A 248 -23.19 -8.25 -12.03
CA GLU A 248 -21.90 -8.21 -12.72
C GLU A 248 -20.82 -7.59 -11.85
N ALA A 249 -19.60 -8.14 -11.94
CA ALA A 249 -18.43 -7.54 -11.32
C ALA A 249 -18.05 -6.25 -12.05
N LYS A 250 -17.79 -5.18 -11.28
CA LYS A 250 -17.27 -3.93 -11.84
C LYS A 250 -15.78 -3.86 -11.55
N ALA A 251 -14.95 -3.79 -12.60
CA ALA A 251 -13.51 -3.64 -12.46
C ALA A 251 -13.16 -2.38 -11.65
N GLY A 252 -12.05 -2.44 -10.94
CA GLY A 252 -11.47 -1.28 -10.29
C GLY A 252 -10.97 -0.25 -11.28
N ALA A 253 -10.90 0.99 -10.86
CA ALA A 253 -10.34 2.07 -11.68
C ALA A 253 -8.81 2.10 -11.56
N ASP A 254 -8.15 2.45 -12.66
CA ASP A 254 -6.70 2.61 -12.69
C ASP A 254 -6.26 3.84 -11.90
N VAL A 255 -5.02 3.76 -11.39
CA VAL A 255 -4.37 4.83 -10.65
C VAL A 255 -3.13 5.29 -11.39
N VAL A 256 -3.12 6.58 -11.78
CA VAL A 256 -1.95 7.20 -12.43
C VAL A 256 -1.15 7.96 -11.39
N LEU A 257 0.10 7.54 -11.20
CA LEU A 257 1.02 8.16 -10.25
C LEU A 257 1.81 9.31 -10.90
N SER A 258 2.37 10.16 -10.04
CA SER A 258 3.34 11.18 -10.43
C SER A 258 4.75 10.62 -10.65
N ILE A 259 5.01 9.41 -10.19
CA ILE A 259 6.29 8.70 -10.33
C ILE A 259 6.66 8.54 -11.80
N ASP A 260 7.94 8.80 -12.13
CA ASP A 260 8.56 8.41 -13.40
C ASP A 260 9.42 7.17 -13.15
N SER A 261 9.04 6.04 -13.73
CA SER A 261 9.71 4.74 -13.51
C SER A 261 11.19 4.77 -13.88
N ARG A 262 11.57 5.56 -14.89
CA ARG A 262 12.98 5.73 -15.29
C ARG A 262 13.78 6.45 -14.20
N LEU A 263 13.20 7.51 -13.62
CA LEU A 263 13.83 8.25 -12.52
C LEU A 263 13.85 7.40 -11.24
N GLN A 264 12.79 6.64 -10.98
CA GLN A 264 12.71 5.68 -9.88
C GLN A 264 13.85 4.65 -9.96
N PHE A 265 14.12 4.13 -11.16
CA PHE A 265 15.24 3.23 -11.43
C PHE A 265 16.60 3.88 -11.15
N ILE A 266 16.80 5.13 -11.60
CA ILE A 266 18.03 5.88 -11.36
C ILE A 266 18.23 6.09 -9.85
N ALA A 267 17.18 6.54 -9.15
CA ALA A 267 17.23 6.80 -7.72
C ALA A 267 17.53 5.53 -6.91
N HIS A 268 16.87 4.41 -7.28
CA HIS A 268 17.11 3.12 -6.65
C HIS A 268 18.56 2.65 -6.81
N ASN A 269 19.11 2.68 -8.02
CA ASN A 269 20.47 2.21 -8.27
C ASN A 269 21.53 3.12 -7.65
N ALA A 270 21.33 4.44 -7.68
CA ALA A 270 22.25 5.39 -7.03
C ALA A 270 22.29 5.16 -5.51
N LEU A 271 21.11 4.93 -4.89
CA LEU A 271 21.00 4.62 -3.47
C LEU A 271 21.68 3.28 -3.15
N LYS A 272 21.34 2.20 -3.88
CA LYS A 272 21.92 0.86 -3.70
C LYS A 272 23.45 0.87 -3.79
N LYS A 273 23.99 1.60 -4.77
CA LYS A 273 25.43 1.79 -4.95
C LYS A 273 26.08 2.51 -3.76
N ALA A 274 25.44 3.55 -3.23
CA ALA A 274 25.94 4.30 -2.09
C ALA A 274 25.90 3.44 -0.81
N ILE A 275 24.82 2.70 -0.57
CA ILE A 275 24.69 1.78 0.56
C ILE A 275 25.81 0.74 0.55
N ALA A 276 26.04 0.09 -0.59
CA ALA A 276 27.10 -0.90 -0.74
C ALA A 276 28.49 -0.30 -0.55
N LYS A 277 28.75 0.89 -1.13
CA LYS A 277 30.02 1.58 -1.04
C LYS A 277 30.41 1.98 0.38
N HIS A 278 29.44 2.46 1.15
CA HIS A 278 29.66 2.99 2.49
C HIS A 278 29.30 1.99 3.60
N GLU A 279 28.94 0.74 3.23
CA GLU A 279 28.45 -0.29 4.15
C GLU A 279 27.41 0.27 5.13
N ALA A 280 26.46 1.04 4.56
CA ALA A 280 25.45 1.71 5.35
C ALA A 280 24.29 0.75 5.66
N LYS A 281 23.67 0.96 6.82
CA LYS A 281 22.56 0.13 7.30
C LYS A 281 21.30 0.33 6.46
N ALA A 282 21.01 1.59 6.12
CA ALA A 282 19.80 1.96 5.41
C ALA A 282 19.98 3.30 4.66
N GLY A 283 18.99 3.62 3.82
CA GLY A 283 18.96 4.93 3.17
C GLY A 283 17.66 5.19 2.45
N ALA A 284 17.48 6.45 2.05
CA ALA A 284 16.29 6.91 1.37
C ALA A 284 16.61 8.07 0.42
N VAL A 285 15.86 8.15 -0.68
CA VAL A 285 15.92 9.22 -1.67
C VAL A 285 14.50 9.60 -2.06
N VAL A 286 14.24 10.90 -2.18
CA VAL A 286 13.00 11.43 -2.72
C VAL A 286 13.28 12.57 -3.67
N VAL A 287 12.55 12.61 -4.79
CA VAL A 287 12.63 13.65 -5.83
C VAL A 287 11.26 14.29 -5.99
N VAL A 288 11.22 15.61 -5.95
CA VAL A 288 10.00 16.41 -6.03
C VAL A 288 10.11 17.43 -7.14
N ASP A 289 9.05 17.58 -7.92
CA ASP A 289 8.83 18.67 -8.85
C ASP A 289 8.40 19.93 -8.07
N VAL A 290 9.16 21.00 -8.19
CA VAL A 290 8.95 22.25 -7.45
C VAL A 290 7.67 22.98 -7.88
N HIS A 291 7.23 22.84 -9.13
CA HIS A 291 6.08 23.55 -9.65
C HIS A 291 4.76 22.89 -9.24
N THR A 292 4.71 21.56 -9.33
CA THR A 292 3.47 20.81 -9.14
C THR A 292 3.34 20.15 -7.76
N GLY A 293 4.45 20.02 -7.03
CA GLY A 293 4.50 19.22 -5.79
C GLY A 293 4.46 17.71 -6.04
N GLU A 294 4.56 17.28 -7.29
CA GLU A 294 4.59 15.86 -7.64
C GLU A 294 5.86 15.17 -7.13
N ILE A 295 5.69 14.03 -6.49
CA ILE A 295 6.80 13.15 -6.13
C ILE A 295 7.15 12.32 -7.37
N LEU A 296 8.32 12.60 -7.96
CA LEU A 296 8.77 11.98 -9.20
C LEU A 296 9.48 10.65 -8.99
N ALA A 297 10.12 10.47 -7.83
CA ALA A 297 10.73 9.22 -7.39
C ALA A 297 10.81 9.17 -5.88
N MET A 298 10.70 7.96 -5.32
CA MET A 298 10.86 7.67 -3.90
C MET A 298 11.46 6.28 -3.72
N SER A 299 12.72 6.21 -3.33
CA SER A 299 13.44 4.96 -3.14
C SER A 299 13.91 4.78 -1.70
N ASN A 300 13.86 3.55 -1.22
CA ASN A 300 14.30 3.17 0.11
C ASN A 300 15.22 1.94 0.05
N TRP A 301 16.11 1.82 1.03
CA TRP A 301 16.95 0.66 1.26
C TRP A 301 17.01 0.32 2.76
N PRO A 302 16.94 -0.96 3.18
CA PRO A 302 16.73 -2.14 2.35
C PRO A 302 15.37 -2.18 1.67
N THR A 303 15.24 -3.04 0.66
CA THR A 303 14.02 -3.18 -0.16
C THR A 303 13.56 -4.65 -0.20
N TYR A 304 12.44 -4.91 -0.88
CA TYR A 304 11.83 -6.22 -1.04
C TYR A 304 11.24 -6.37 -2.45
N ASP A 305 11.01 -7.60 -2.88
CA ASP A 305 10.22 -7.87 -4.09
C ASP A 305 8.77 -8.20 -3.71
N PRO A 306 7.77 -7.39 -4.11
CA PRO A 306 6.37 -7.63 -3.82
C PRO A 306 5.83 -8.95 -4.39
N ASN A 307 6.47 -9.48 -5.44
CA ASN A 307 6.10 -10.76 -6.05
C ASN A 307 6.52 -11.96 -5.20
N VAL A 308 7.49 -11.79 -4.28
CA VAL A 308 8.09 -12.87 -3.49
C VAL A 308 7.71 -12.75 -2.01
N ARG A 309 6.49 -13.15 -1.67
CA ARG A 309 5.90 -12.95 -0.32
C ARG A 309 6.72 -13.50 0.84
N ARG A 310 7.41 -14.62 0.68
CA ARG A 310 8.22 -15.24 1.73
C ARG A 310 9.44 -14.39 2.14
N THR A 311 9.82 -13.39 1.34
CA THR A 311 10.94 -12.49 1.62
C THR A 311 10.51 -11.20 2.30
N LEU A 312 9.21 -10.98 2.50
CA LEU A 312 8.68 -9.80 3.16
C LEU A 312 9.07 -9.82 4.65
N ARG A 313 10.05 -9.01 5.00
CA ARG A 313 10.43 -8.75 6.40
C ARG A 313 10.02 -7.33 6.74
N PHE A 314 9.56 -7.11 7.96
CA PHE A 314 9.13 -5.79 8.43
C PHE A 314 10.17 -4.69 8.16
N GLU A 315 11.45 -4.99 8.36
CA GLU A 315 12.56 -4.04 8.14
C GLU A 315 12.70 -3.61 6.67
N ASN A 316 12.38 -4.51 5.72
CA ASN A 316 12.51 -4.27 4.28
C ASN A 316 11.28 -3.56 3.72
N VAL A 317 10.10 -3.79 4.28
CA VAL A 317 8.82 -3.20 3.85
C VAL A 317 8.70 -1.74 4.28
N ARG A 318 9.42 -1.34 5.32
CA ARG A 318 9.35 -0.01 5.90
C ARG A 318 9.73 1.09 4.91
N ASN A 319 8.80 2.01 4.66
CA ASN A 319 9.01 3.19 3.81
C ASN A 319 9.73 4.29 4.59
N ARG A 320 11.06 4.29 4.56
CA ARG A 320 11.90 5.15 5.38
C ARG A 320 11.76 6.62 5.07
N VAL A 321 11.45 6.99 3.82
CA VAL A 321 11.18 8.39 3.45
C VAL A 321 10.06 8.97 4.31
N LEU A 322 9.06 8.15 4.66
CA LEU A 322 7.85 8.55 5.37
C LEU A 322 7.89 8.26 6.87
N THR A 323 8.53 7.16 7.26
CA THR A 323 8.40 6.60 8.61
C THR A 323 9.62 6.80 9.49
N ASP A 324 10.83 6.98 8.91
CA ASP A 324 12.03 7.17 9.69
C ASP A 324 12.15 8.61 10.15
N MET A 325 12.20 8.79 11.45
CA MET A 325 12.44 10.08 12.09
C MET A 325 13.91 10.19 12.46
N PHE A 326 14.53 11.30 12.09
CA PHE A 326 15.91 11.60 12.43
C PHE A 326 16.06 13.08 12.77
N GLU A 327 17.11 13.43 13.49
CA GLU A 327 17.50 14.83 13.67
C GLU A 327 18.11 15.35 12.36
N PRO A 328 17.52 16.37 11.73
CA PRO A 328 17.96 16.83 10.40
C PRO A 328 19.32 17.51 10.41
N GLY A 329 19.82 17.91 11.58
CA GLY A 329 21.10 18.58 11.73
C GLY A 329 21.16 19.84 10.88
N SER A 330 22.30 20.09 10.27
CA SER A 330 22.58 21.32 9.52
C SER A 330 21.66 21.60 8.33
N THR A 331 20.82 20.67 7.91
CA THR A 331 19.81 20.94 6.87
C THR A 331 18.68 21.86 7.37
N MET A 332 18.57 22.11 8.67
CA MET A 332 17.63 23.07 9.26
C MET A 332 18.11 24.53 9.21
N LYS A 333 19.42 24.75 9.17
CA LYS A 333 20.00 26.10 9.24
C LYS A 333 19.44 27.12 8.24
N PRO A 334 19.17 26.73 6.97
CA PRO A 334 18.60 27.66 6.01
C PRO A 334 17.28 28.28 6.47
N PHE A 335 16.44 27.55 7.19
CA PHE A 335 15.13 28.06 7.63
C PHE A 335 15.26 29.10 8.75
N ALA A 336 16.15 28.86 9.73
CA ALA A 336 16.41 29.82 10.79
C ALA A 336 17.03 31.12 10.24
N VAL A 337 18.01 31.01 9.32
CA VAL A 337 18.64 32.16 8.67
C VAL A 337 17.64 32.88 7.76
N ALA A 338 16.81 32.14 6.99
CA ALA A 338 15.76 32.73 6.14
C ALA A 338 14.80 33.59 6.97
N LYS A 339 14.38 33.11 8.15
CA LYS A 339 13.46 33.88 9.03
C LYS A 339 14.13 35.16 9.56
N ALA A 340 15.39 35.07 9.95
CA ALA A 340 16.12 36.25 10.39
C ALA A 340 16.31 37.30 9.27
N LEU A 341 16.55 36.87 8.01
CA LEU A 341 16.54 37.73 6.83
C LEU A 341 15.15 38.33 6.57
N ASP A 342 14.12 37.53 6.71
CA ASP A 342 12.73 37.93 6.48
C ASP A 342 12.27 39.03 7.46
N LEU A 343 12.73 38.96 8.70
CA LEU A 343 12.52 39.97 9.73
C LEU A 343 13.44 41.17 9.63
N GLY A 344 14.45 41.15 8.73
CA GLY A 344 15.44 42.21 8.59
C GLY A 344 16.45 42.27 9.75
N ILE A 345 16.53 41.25 10.60
CA ILE A 345 17.48 41.13 11.73
C ILE A 345 18.91 41.05 11.18
N VAL A 346 19.11 40.35 10.08
CA VAL A 346 20.40 40.22 9.40
C VAL A 346 20.25 40.44 7.90
N ARG A 347 21.39 40.69 7.25
CA ARG A 347 21.57 40.73 5.77
C ARG A 347 22.59 39.69 5.37
N PRO A 348 22.69 39.32 4.08
CA PRO A 348 23.68 38.36 3.60
C PRO A 348 25.13 38.67 3.95
N ASP A 349 25.48 39.95 4.01
CA ASP A 349 26.80 40.51 4.32
C ASP A 349 27.00 40.83 5.81
N THR A 350 25.99 40.76 6.65
CA THR A 350 26.10 40.99 8.10
C THR A 350 27.17 40.07 8.69
N LEU A 351 28.10 40.67 9.44
CA LEU A 351 29.20 39.95 10.09
C LEU A 351 28.76 39.31 11.39
N VAL A 352 29.10 38.03 11.59
CA VAL A 352 28.84 37.26 12.80
C VAL A 352 30.15 36.74 13.35
N GLN A 353 30.44 37.07 14.61
CA GLN A 353 31.62 36.57 15.31
C GLN A 353 31.42 35.11 15.77
N THR A 354 32.27 34.21 15.29
CA THR A 354 32.25 32.80 15.63
C THR A 354 33.48 32.32 16.44
N ALA A 355 34.52 33.22 16.58
CA ALA A 355 35.65 32.90 17.42
C ALA A 355 35.20 32.79 18.91
N PRO A 356 35.85 31.93 19.69
CA PRO A 356 37.01 31.05 19.38
C PRO A 356 36.63 29.70 18.79
N GLY A 357 35.46 29.52 18.17
CA GLY A 357 34.95 28.25 17.66
C GLY A 357 34.13 27.46 18.70
N LYS A 358 33.81 28.11 19.83
CA LYS A 358 32.96 27.60 20.91
C LYS A 358 32.03 28.72 21.42
N LEU A 359 30.79 28.38 21.72
CA LEU A 359 29.77 29.25 22.29
C LEU A 359 29.12 28.55 23.49
N THR A 360 29.31 29.12 24.68
CA THR A 360 28.67 28.61 25.91
C THR A 360 27.36 29.33 26.19
N ILE A 361 26.30 28.60 26.40
CA ILE A 361 24.96 29.07 26.72
C ILE A 361 24.49 28.32 27.98
N GLY A 362 24.45 29.01 29.12
CA GLY A 362 24.23 28.38 30.41
C GLY A 362 25.34 27.40 30.76
N ASP A 363 24.97 26.13 30.96
CA ASP A 363 25.88 25.01 31.31
C ASP A 363 26.36 24.20 30.08
N ARG A 364 25.96 24.56 28.87
CA ARG A 364 26.23 23.81 27.64
C ARG A 364 27.09 24.62 26.67
N THR A 365 27.98 23.91 25.96
CA THR A 365 28.85 24.50 24.95
C THR A 365 28.55 23.93 23.57
N ILE A 366 28.30 24.81 22.60
CA ILE A 366 28.16 24.54 21.18
C ILE A 366 29.49 24.76 20.51
N GLY A 367 29.88 23.89 19.55
CA GLY A 367 31.12 24.03 18.78
C GLY A 367 30.88 24.05 17.28
N ASP A 368 31.76 24.78 16.56
CA ASP A 368 31.96 24.63 15.15
C ASP A 368 33.08 23.62 14.86
N THR A 369 33.14 23.10 13.65
CA THR A 369 34.23 22.21 13.23
C THR A 369 35.59 22.91 13.16
N HIS A 370 35.58 24.24 12.96
CA HIS A 370 36.73 25.08 12.91
C HIS A 370 36.45 26.44 13.56
N ASN A 371 37.47 27.14 13.99
CA ASN A 371 37.35 28.55 14.34
C ASN A 371 37.33 29.39 13.05
N TYR A 372 36.15 29.89 12.70
CA TYR A 372 35.99 30.69 11.47
C TYR A 372 36.23 32.20 11.68
N GLY A 373 36.39 32.65 12.93
CA GLY A 373 36.55 34.08 13.23
C GLY A 373 35.30 34.89 12.95
N MET A 374 35.47 36.02 12.30
CA MET A 374 34.39 36.88 11.82
C MET A 374 33.98 36.46 10.42
N ILE A 375 32.74 36.03 10.22
CA ILE A 375 32.21 35.57 8.93
C ILE A 375 30.88 36.22 8.61
N THR A 376 30.57 36.34 7.32
CA THR A 376 29.25 36.83 6.89
C THR A 376 28.13 35.80 7.11
N VAL A 377 26.88 36.26 7.13
CA VAL A 377 25.70 35.35 7.17
C VAL A 377 25.73 34.38 5.99
N SER A 378 26.15 34.83 4.79
CA SER A 378 26.36 33.94 3.64
C SER A 378 27.37 32.85 3.94
N GLN A 379 28.43 33.15 4.64
CA GLN A 379 29.46 32.19 5.06
C GLN A 379 29.00 31.32 6.22
N VAL A 380 28.11 31.80 7.11
CA VAL A 380 27.45 30.93 8.13
C VAL A 380 26.71 29.79 7.47
N VAL A 381 25.98 30.05 6.38
CA VAL A 381 25.24 29.02 5.63
C VAL A 381 26.19 28.10 4.88
N SER A 382 27.14 28.66 4.09
CA SER A 382 28.02 27.88 3.20
C SER A 382 29.04 27.03 3.95
N LYS A 383 29.61 27.55 5.05
CA LYS A 383 30.52 26.82 5.96
C LYS A 383 29.79 25.99 7.01
N SER A 384 28.45 26.16 7.11
CA SER A 384 27.61 25.46 8.07
C SER A 384 27.95 25.68 9.53
N SER A 385 28.26 26.95 9.94
CA SER A 385 28.58 27.29 11.32
C SER A 385 27.38 27.07 12.26
N ASN A 386 27.56 26.25 13.29
CA ASN A 386 26.59 26.09 14.38
C ASN A 386 26.49 27.37 15.22
N ILE A 387 27.65 27.96 15.56
CA ILE A 387 27.74 29.17 16.38
C ILE A 387 27.07 30.32 15.67
N GLY A 388 27.39 30.54 14.38
CA GLY A 388 26.77 31.61 13.62
C GLY A 388 25.26 31.47 13.54
N THR A 389 24.76 30.28 13.24
CA THR A 389 23.31 30.03 13.18
C THR A 389 22.64 30.20 14.54
N SER A 390 23.26 29.72 15.63
CA SER A 390 22.75 29.88 16.99
C SER A 390 22.63 31.34 17.40
N LYS A 391 23.66 32.15 17.13
CA LYS A 391 23.61 33.57 17.44
C LYS A 391 22.50 34.29 16.66
N ILE A 392 22.37 34.04 15.37
CA ILE A 392 21.27 34.57 14.55
C ILE A 392 19.91 34.14 15.09
N ALA A 393 19.77 32.88 15.46
CA ALA A 393 18.49 32.34 15.98
C ALA A 393 18.11 32.93 17.35
N LEU A 394 19.08 33.23 18.20
CA LEU A 394 18.86 33.84 19.52
C LEU A 394 18.42 35.30 19.46
N GLU A 395 18.60 35.99 18.33
CA GLU A 395 18.04 37.33 18.10
C GLU A 395 16.53 37.32 17.84
N MET A 396 15.95 36.12 17.59
CA MET A 396 14.51 35.91 17.44
C MET A 396 13.90 35.41 18.74
N THR A 397 12.59 35.59 18.92
CA THR A 397 11.90 34.91 20.02
C THR A 397 11.77 33.42 19.74
N PRO A 398 11.74 32.54 20.76
CA PRO A 398 11.45 31.12 20.58
C PRO A 398 10.16 30.86 19.80
N GLN A 399 9.13 31.68 20.07
CA GLN A 399 7.83 31.58 19.42
C GLN A 399 7.91 31.86 17.91
N THR A 400 8.68 32.86 17.48
CA THR A 400 8.88 33.21 16.08
C THR A 400 9.53 32.05 15.30
N LEU A 401 10.57 31.45 15.87
CA LEU A 401 11.26 30.32 15.23
C LEU A 401 10.36 29.07 15.19
N TRP A 402 9.63 28.83 16.27
CA TRP A 402 8.69 27.70 16.36
C TRP A 402 7.57 27.82 15.34
N GLN A 403 6.93 28.99 15.22
CA GLN A 403 5.87 29.25 14.23
C GLN A 403 6.38 29.03 12.80
N THR A 404 7.59 29.53 12.48
CA THR A 404 8.21 29.29 11.18
C THR A 404 8.35 27.80 10.88
N TYR A 405 8.79 27.00 11.84
CA TYR A 405 8.93 25.55 11.65
C TYR A 405 7.59 24.85 11.51
N GLU A 406 6.57 25.29 12.25
CA GLU A 406 5.21 24.77 12.12
C GLU A 406 4.59 25.09 10.76
N GLU A 407 4.75 26.33 10.26
CA GLU A 407 4.30 26.76 8.93
C GLU A 407 4.98 25.96 7.81
N LEU A 408 6.26 25.63 7.96
CA LEU A 408 6.99 24.74 7.07
C LEU A 408 6.52 23.28 7.13
N GLY A 409 5.68 22.92 8.14
CA GLY A 409 5.08 21.59 8.30
C GLY A 409 5.80 20.65 9.25
N PHE A 410 6.82 21.12 9.98
CA PHE A 410 7.45 20.29 11.02
C PHE A 410 6.50 20.10 12.21
N GLY A 411 6.53 18.92 12.81
CA GLY A 411 5.61 18.55 13.87
C GLY A 411 4.21 18.10 13.41
N ARG A 412 3.94 18.12 12.10
CA ARG A 412 2.68 17.67 11.50
C ARG A 412 2.95 16.60 10.44
N SER A 413 2.07 15.60 10.35
CA SER A 413 2.17 14.60 9.29
C SER A 413 1.88 15.24 7.93
N PRO A 414 2.75 15.03 6.91
CA PRO A 414 2.51 15.54 5.57
C PRO A 414 1.28 14.88 4.94
N ARG A 415 0.38 15.68 4.39
CA ARG A 415 -0.87 15.22 3.77
C ARG A 415 -0.64 14.82 2.32
N ILE A 416 0.00 13.69 2.11
CA ILE A 416 0.38 13.20 0.77
C ILE A 416 -0.55 12.10 0.24
N GLY A 417 -1.60 11.72 1.00
CA GLY A 417 -2.51 10.62 0.62
C GLY A 417 -1.85 9.25 0.63
N PHE A 418 -0.79 9.06 1.43
CA PHE A 418 -0.02 7.82 1.50
C PHE A 418 0.06 7.32 2.94
N PRO A 419 -0.04 6.00 3.20
CA PRO A 419 -0.03 5.46 4.55
C PRO A 419 1.34 5.60 5.24
N GLY A 420 1.31 5.70 6.56
CA GLY A 420 2.51 5.65 7.40
C GLY A 420 3.31 6.94 7.52
N ALA A 421 2.89 8.07 6.94
CA ALA A 421 3.59 9.34 7.09
C ALA A 421 3.56 9.82 8.54
N VAL A 422 4.76 10.01 9.14
CA VAL A 422 4.91 10.45 10.53
C VAL A 422 4.90 11.97 10.67
N SER A 423 4.49 12.46 11.86
CA SER A 423 4.46 13.89 12.17
C SER A 423 5.83 14.46 12.59
N GLY A 424 6.81 13.61 12.88
CA GLY A 424 8.04 14.07 13.52
C GLY A 424 7.78 14.59 14.95
N ARG A 425 8.74 15.36 15.46
CA ARG A 425 8.63 15.95 16.80
C ARG A 425 9.17 17.38 16.81
N LEU A 426 8.28 18.33 17.01
CA LEU A 426 8.61 19.74 17.29
C LEU A 426 8.00 20.11 18.66
N ARG A 427 8.84 20.32 19.67
CA ARG A 427 8.37 20.69 21.02
C ARG A 427 7.82 22.10 21.02
N PRO A 428 6.80 22.41 21.85
CA PRO A 428 6.26 23.76 21.97
C PRO A 428 7.33 24.80 22.39
N ALA A 429 7.30 25.99 21.81
CA ALA A 429 8.26 27.07 22.07
C ALA A 429 8.41 27.41 23.56
N ALA A 430 7.31 27.37 24.33
CA ALA A 430 7.30 27.63 25.75
C ALA A 430 8.20 26.69 26.58
N SER A 431 8.57 25.53 26.03
CA SER A 431 9.49 24.59 26.67
C SER A 431 10.96 24.83 26.31
N TRP A 432 11.29 25.81 25.46
CA TRP A 432 12.63 26.02 25.00
C TRP A 432 13.41 26.96 25.93
N ARG A 433 14.49 26.47 26.47
CA ARG A 433 15.54 27.29 27.05
C ARG A 433 16.40 27.88 25.94
N PRO A 434 17.21 28.93 26.19
CA PRO A 434 18.08 29.52 25.16
C PRO A 434 18.98 28.50 24.44
N ILE A 435 19.49 27.51 25.18
CA ILE A 435 20.32 26.45 24.56
C ILE A 435 19.51 25.58 23.60
N GLU A 436 18.25 25.29 23.91
CA GLU A 436 17.38 24.47 23.06
C GLU A 436 16.97 25.25 21.81
N GLN A 437 16.66 26.55 21.92
CA GLN A 437 16.44 27.42 20.76
C GLN A 437 17.67 27.44 19.84
N ALA A 438 18.86 27.57 20.42
CA ALA A 438 20.11 27.53 19.68
C ALA A 438 20.31 26.19 18.96
N THR A 439 20.13 25.06 19.65
CA THR A 439 20.35 23.72 19.06
C THR A 439 19.31 23.36 18.02
N ILE A 440 18.04 23.70 18.23
CA ILE A 440 16.95 23.45 17.26
C ILE A 440 17.17 24.24 15.97
N SER A 441 17.79 25.43 16.03
CA SER A 441 18.10 26.25 14.85
C SER A 441 19.02 25.54 13.84
N TYR A 442 19.87 24.62 14.31
CA TYR A 442 20.73 23.81 13.46
C TYR A 442 20.36 22.32 13.47
N GLY A 443 19.12 22.00 13.89
CA GLY A 443 18.48 20.68 13.69
C GLY A 443 18.75 19.62 14.74
N HIS A 444 19.10 20.01 15.98
CA HIS A 444 19.18 19.13 17.13
C HIS A 444 18.02 19.40 18.09
N GLY A 445 17.42 18.36 18.67
CA GLY A 445 16.22 18.46 19.53
C GLY A 445 14.91 18.58 18.78
N ILE A 446 14.95 18.43 17.45
CA ILE A 446 13.80 18.26 16.54
C ILE A 446 13.96 16.95 15.78
N SER A 447 12.88 16.23 15.53
CA SER A 447 12.92 15.03 14.70
C SER A 447 11.96 15.18 13.52
N VAL A 448 12.42 14.83 12.32
CA VAL A 448 11.65 14.98 11.08
C VAL A 448 11.79 13.73 10.21
N SER A 449 10.83 13.51 9.31
CA SER A 449 11.00 12.56 8.21
C SER A 449 11.66 13.23 7.02
N LEU A 450 12.23 12.44 6.10
CA LEU A 450 12.80 12.96 4.87
C LEU A 450 11.74 13.67 4.01
N MET A 451 10.49 13.18 4.05
CA MET A 451 9.36 13.80 3.35
C MET A 451 9.02 15.19 3.91
N GLN A 452 9.02 15.36 5.23
CA GLN A 452 8.82 16.68 5.84
C GLN A 452 9.93 17.65 5.45
N LEU A 453 11.17 17.16 5.43
CA LEU A 453 12.33 17.99 5.08
C LEU A 453 12.24 18.46 3.62
N VAL A 454 11.97 17.57 2.66
CA VAL A 454 11.85 17.96 1.25
C VAL A 454 10.66 18.89 1.01
N ARG A 455 9.54 18.70 1.73
CA ARG A 455 8.40 19.61 1.67
C ARG A 455 8.78 21.02 2.16
N ALA A 456 9.45 21.13 3.28
CA ALA A 456 9.90 22.43 3.80
C ALA A 456 10.84 23.16 2.83
N TYR A 457 11.72 22.43 2.14
CA TYR A 457 12.63 22.99 1.13
C TYR A 457 11.89 23.57 -0.09
N THR A 458 10.62 23.23 -0.33
CA THR A 458 9.83 23.88 -1.39
C THR A 458 9.74 25.40 -1.17
N ALA A 459 9.65 25.87 0.09
CA ALA A 459 9.64 27.29 0.41
C ALA A 459 10.91 28.02 -0.06
N LEU A 460 12.07 27.36 -0.02
CA LEU A 460 13.33 27.92 -0.50
C LEU A 460 13.50 27.80 -2.02
N ALA A 461 12.97 26.71 -2.59
CA ALA A 461 13.06 26.47 -4.03
C ALA A 461 12.07 27.33 -4.84
N ARG A 462 10.95 27.69 -4.28
CA ARG A 462 9.92 28.56 -4.84
C ARG A 462 10.13 30.02 -4.40
N ASN A 463 9.09 30.78 -4.41
CA ASN A 463 9.09 32.20 -4.02
C ASN A 463 8.79 32.41 -2.53
N GLY A 464 9.23 31.51 -1.67
CA GLY A 464 9.01 31.58 -0.22
C GLY A 464 7.73 30.86 0.24
N ASP A 465 7.04 30.20 -0.65
CA ASP A 465 5.80 29.47 -0.39
C ASP A 465 6.04 27.95 -0.28
N VAL A 466 5.52 27.35 0.79
CA VAL A 466 5.52 25.89 1.01
C VAL A 466 4.31 25.26 0.38
N ILE A 467 4.50 24.17 -0.39
CA ILE A 467 3.42 23.46 -1.09
C ILE A 467 3.16 22.07 -0.50
N ASP A 468 1.97 21.55 -0.72
CA ASP A 468 1.68 20.15 -0.44
C ASP A 468 2.24 19.27 -1.56
N LEU A 469 2.68 18.06 -1.16
CA LEU A 469 3.24 17.08 -2.08
C LEU A 469 2.18 16.03 -2.42
N THR A 470 2.34 15.40 -3.59
CA THR A 470 1.38 14.39 -4.06
C THR A 470 2.06 13.25 -4.80
N PHE A 471 1.51 12.03 -4.65
CA PHE A 471 1.82 10.86 -5.48
C PHE A 471 0.92 10.75 -6.71
N ARG A 472 -0.09 11.62 -6.83
CA ARG A 472 -1.00 11.63 -7.98
C ARG A 472 -0.45 12.55 -9.05
N ARG A 473 -0.52 12.08 -10.29
CA ARG A 473 -0.22 12.94 -11.44
C ARG A 473 -1.18 14.12 -11.46
N THR A 474 -0.64 15.31 -11.58
CA THR A 474 -1.39 16.55 -11.74
C THR A 474 -0.80 17.38 -12.89
N ASN A 475 -1.64 18.12 -13.58
CA ASN A 475 -1.19 19.08 -14.61
C ASN A 475 -1.31 20.53 -14.10
N ARG A 476 -1.56 20.71 -12.79
CA ARG A 476 -1.78 22.01 -12.19
C ARG A 476 -0.56 22.41 -11.38
N GLU A 477 -0.21 23.68 -11.47
CA GLU A 477 0.78 24.28 -10.57
C GLU A 477 0.25 24.24 -9.12
N ALA A 478 1.09 23.83 -8.19
CA ALA A 478 0.74 23.77 -6.78
C ALA A 478 0.62 25.18 -6.20
N GLN A 479 -0.46 25.44 -5.48
CA GLN A 479 -0.61 26.64 -4.67
C GLN A 479 0.03 26.41 -3.30
N GLY A 480 0.85 27.38 -2.86
CA GLY A 480 1.57 27.31 -1.61
C GLY A 480 1.06 28.28 -0.56
N ILE A 481 1.53 28.06 0.67
CA ILE A 481 1.34 28.98 1.80
C ILE A 481 2.63 29.78 1.95
N GLN A 482 2.55 31.10 1.90
CA GLN A 482 3.70 32.00 2.02
C GLN A 482 4.29 31.94 3.43
N VAL A 483 5.58 31.61 3.53
CA VAL A 483 6.35 31.56 4.78
C VAL A 483 7.45 32.60 4.81
N PHE A 484 8.07 32.87 3.66
CA PHE A 484 9.13 33.86 3.50
C PHE A 484 8.81 34.77 2.32
N ARG A 485 9.35 35.99 2.34
CA ARG A 485 9.29 36.88 1.16
C ARG A 485 10.09 36.29 -0.02
N PRO A 486 9.68 36.55 -1.28
CA PRO A 486 10.34 35.96 -2.46
C PRO A 486 11.84 36.30 -2.56
N GLU A 487 12.23 37.50 -2.19
CA GLU A 487 13.64 37.91 -2.20
C GLU A 487 14.48 37.13 -1.18
N VAL A 488 13.91 36.76 -0.02
CA VAL A 488 14.58 35.95 0.99
C VAL A 488 14.86 34.55 0.46
N ALA A 489 13.90 33.93 -0.22
CA ALA A 489 14.09 32.64 -0.87
C ALA A 489 15.23 32.72 -1.92
N ARG A 490 15.27 33.78 -2.76
CA ARG A 490 16.34 33.97 -3.73
C ARG A 490 17.71 34.19 -3.06
N GLN A 491 17.79 35.00 -2.00
CA GLN A 491 19.01 35.21 -1.23
C GLN A 491 19.49 33.90 -0.61
N MET A 492 18.58 33.11 -0.05
CA MET A 492 18.92 31.82 0.56
C MET A 492 19.47 30.85 -0.47
N ARG A 493 18.85 30.73 -1.67
CA ARG A 493 19.39 29.90 -2.75
C ARG A 493 20.81 30.33 -3.13
N SER A 494 21.05 31.61 -3.28
CA SER A 494 22.39 32.16 -3.55
C SER A 494 23.41 31.77 -2.48
N MET A 495 23.06 31.87 -1.19
CA MET A 495 23.93 31.42 -0.10
C MET A 495 24.16 29.91 -0.12
N MET A 496 23.12 29.11 -0.44
CA MET A 496 23.20 27.66 -0.52
C MET A 496 24.03 27.18 -1.72
N MET A 497 24.17 27.96 -2.79
CA MET A 497 25.15 27.69 -3.86
C MET A 497 26.57 27.68 -3.31
N GLY A 498 26.87 28.51 -2.33
CA GLY A 498 28.19 28.56 -1.68
C GLY A 498 28.57 27.26 -0.95
N THR A 499 27.62 26.37 -0.64
CA THR A 499 27.91 25.08 0.01
C THR A 499 28.58 24.08 -0.93
N VAL A 500 28.28 24.14 -2.23
CA VAL A 500 28.84 23.23 -3.26
C VAL A 500 30.11 23.75 -3.91
N THR A 501 30.55 24.96 -3.57
CA THR A 501 31.80 25.53 -4.04
C THR A 501 33.03 25.00 -3.27
N ALA A 502 34.24 25.38 -3.71
CA ALA A 502 35.51 24.94 -3.13
C ALA A 502 35.65 25.24 -1.62
N GLY A 503 35.03 26.33 -1.12
CA GLY A 503 35.03 26.70 0.30
C GLY A 503 33.87 26.11 1.13
N GLY A 504 32.95 25.40 0.51
CA GLY A 504 31.74 24.88 1.13
C GLY A 504 31.86 23.45 1.67
N THR A 505 30.76 22.96 2.26
CA THR A 505 30.70 21.64 2.92
C THR A 505 30.37 20.48 1.96
N ALA A 506 29.99 20.76 0.70
CA ALA A 506 29.57 19.79 -0.28
C ALA A 506 30.34 19.87 -1.60
N ARG A 507 31.67 19.96 -1.56
CA ARG A 507 32.54 20.12 -2.74
C ARG A 507 32.42 19.02 -3.80
N ARG A 508 31.86 17.87 -3.46
CA ARG A 508 31.66 16.75 -4.38
C ARG A 508 30.29 16.79 -5.08
N VAL A 509 29.47 17.76 -4.71
CA VAL A 509 28.16 17.94 -5.35
C VAL A 509 28.36 18.85 -6.56
N SER A 510 28.11 18.28 -7.73
CA SER A 510 28.13 18.93 -9.02
C SER A 510 27.22 18.18 -9.99
N VAL A 511 26.39 18.91 -10.69
CA VAL A 511 25.54 18.36 -11.76
C VAL A 511 25.94 19.06 -13.05
N GLU A 512 26.47 18.27 -13.99
CA GLU A 512 26.99 18.78 -15.23
C GLU A 512 25.95 19.60 -16.00
N GLY A 513 26.28 20.85 -16.33
CA GLY A 513 25.40 21.79 -17.03
C GLY A 513 24.42 22.53 -16.13
N TYR A 514 24.39 22.28 -14.83
CA TYR A 514 23.39 22.87 -13.94
C TYR A 514 23.99 23.48 -12.68
N THR A 515 23.50 24.65 -12.31
CA THR A 515 23.79 25.22 -10.99
C THR A 515 23.02 24.46 -9.90
N VAL A 516 23.65 24.33 -8.74
CA VAL A 516 23.07 23.61 -7.59
C VAL A 516 23.07 24.48 -6.35
N ALA A 517 21.95 24.57 -5.66
CA ALA A 517 21.85 25.07 -4.30
C ALA A 517 21.48 23.92 -3.35
N GLY A 518 22.22 23.74 -2.26
CA GLY A 518 21.95 22.62 -1.36
C GLY A 518 22.54 22.79 0.02
N LYS A 519 22.24 21.83 0.90
CA LYS A 519 22.73 21.80 2.27
C LYS A 519 23.01 20.38 2.74
N THR A 520 24.18 20.19 3.34
CA THR A 520 24.57 18.94 4.01
C THR A 520 23.97 18.86 5.41
N GLY A 521 23.63 17.64 5.83
CA GLY A 521 23.37 17.28 7.21
C GLY A 521 24.28 16.12 7.63
N THR A 522 24.72 16.17 8.87
CA THR A 522 25.40 15.06 9.53
C THR A 522 25.00 15.14 11.00
N ALA A 523 24.19 14.22 11.44
CA ALA A 523 23.66 14.19 12.80
C ALA A 523 24.02 12.88 13.47
N ASN A 524 24.34 12.93 14.76
CA ASN A 524 24.49 11.74 15.58
C ASN A 524 23.13 11.10 15.81
N LYS A 525 23.10 9.79 15.93
CA LYS A 525 21.88 9.07 16.33
C LYS A 525 21.71 9.13 17.86
N ILE A 526 20.44 9.04 18.26
CA ILE A 526 20.07 8.95 19.65
C ILE A 526 19.63 7.50 19.93
N GLU A 527 20.30 6.81 20.83
CA GLU A 527 19.91 5.50 21.34
C GLU A 527 19.75 5.60 22.87
N ASN A 528 18.63 5.14 23.39
CA ASN A 528 18.28 5.19 24.82
C ASN A 528 18.37 6.60 25.44
N GLY A 529 18.12 7.64 24.63
CA GLY A 529 18.14 9.04 25.08
C GLY A 529 19.52 9.70 25.05
N GLU A 530 20.56 9.00 24.61
CA GLU A 530 21.93 9.50 24.52
C GLU A 530 22.42 9.54 23.06
N TYR A 531 23.28 10.52 22.74
CA TYR A 531 23.93 10.57 21.45
C TYR A 531 25.03 9.49 21.36
N VAL A 532 24.97 8.70 20.30
CA VAL A 532 25.95 7.65 20.01
C VAL A 532 26.83 8.02 18.81
N SER A 533 27.98 7.36 18.66
CA SER A 533 28.90 7.55 17.52
C SER A 533 28.41 6.82 16.26
N LYS A 534 27.11 6.94 15.97
CA LYS A 534 26.45 6.51 14.74
C LYS A 534 25.83 7.75 14.10
N TYR A 535 25.86 7.81 12.79
CA TYR A 535 25.51 9.03 12.06
C TYR A 535 24.40 8.81 11.03
N VAL A 536 23.58 9.84 10.86
CA VAL A 536 22.73 10.00 9.69
C VAL A 536 23.36 11.06 8.79
N ALA A 537 23.79 10.64 7.61
CA ALA A 537 24.35 11.51 6.58
C ALA A 537 23.25 11.92 5.61
N SER A 538 23.04 13.22 5.41
CA SER A 538 21.99 13.71 4.52
C SER A 538 22.48 14.85 3.61
N PHE A 539 21.80 14.99 2.49
CA PHE A 539 21.93 16.14 1.59
C PHE A 539 20.56 16.48 0.99
N VAL A 540 20.20 17.76 1.03
CA VAL A 540 19.03 18.27 0.33
C VAL A 540 19.50 19.35 -0.61
N GLY A 541 19.17 19.21 -1.87
CA GLY A 541 19.54 20.18 -2.89
C GLY A 541 18.43 20.39 -3.91
N MET A 542 18.55 21.50 -4.62
CA MET A 542 17.66 21.90 -5.69
C MET A 542 18.47 22.32 -6.92
N ALA A 543 17.93 22.07 -8.07
CA ALA A 543 18.55 22.43 -9.35
C ALA A 543 17.48 22.71 -10.42
N PRO A 544 17.76 23.64 -11.36
CA PRO A 544 18.80 24.67 -11.34
C PRO A 544 18.67 25.61 -10.13
N ALA A 545 19.76 26.18 -9.61
CA ALA A 545 19.71 27.01 -8.39
C ALA A 545 18.96 28.33 -8.59
N GLY A 546 19.08 28.94 -9.82
CA GLY A 546 18.41 30.18 -10.14
C GLY A 546 16.89 30.07 -10.19
N GLN A 547 16.41 29.07 -10.90
CA GLN A 547 14.97 28.72 -11.04
C GLN A 547 14.79 27.23 -10.81
N PRO A 548 14.68 26.79 -9.55
CA PRO A 548 14.61 25.38 -9.21
C PRO A 548 13.43 24.67 -9.88
N ARG A 549 13.72 23.55 -10.51
CA ARG A 549 12.73 22.68 -11.12
C ARG A 549 12.49 21.43 -10.28
N ILE A 550 13.55 20.95 -9.62
CA ILE A 550 13.49 19.77 -8.75
C ILE A 550 14.14 20.05 -7.39
N ILE A 551 13.67 19.33 -6.40
CA ILE A 551 14.35 19.10 -5.12
C ILE A 551 14.66 17.62 -5.01
N VAL A 552 15.88 17.28 -4.63
CA VAL A 552 16.30 15.93 -4.30
C VAL A 552 16.80 15.92 -2.86
N ALA A 553 16.20 15.05 -2.04
CA ALA A 553 16.65 14.81 -0.68
C ALA A 553 17.15 13.36 -0.53
N VAL A 554 18.32 13.23 0.06
CA VAL A 554 19.02 11.96 0.29
C VAL A 554 19.34 11.81 1.76
N MET A 555 19.08 10.63 2.31
CA MET A 555 19.45 10.22 3.67
C MET A 555 20.14 8.86 3.62
N ILE A 556 21.31 8.75 4.24
CA ILE A 556 22.07 7.50 4.41
C ILE A 556 22.26 7.27 5.90
N ASP A 557 21.75 6.18 6.39
CA ASP A 557 21.72 5.82 7.81
C ASP A 557 22.89 4.87 8.16
N GLU A 558 23.63 5.23 9.20
CA GLU A 558 24.78 4.50 9.73
C GLU A 558 25.78 4.08 8.63
N PRO A 559 26.38 5.02 7.86
CA PRO A 559 27.50 4.69 6.98
C PRO A 559 28.72 4.35 7.84
N THR A 560 29.28 3.14 7.67
CA THR A 560 30.37 2.62 8.50
C THR A 560 31.72 2.64 7.80
N LYS A 561 31.74 2.73 6.46
CA LYS A 561 32.97 2.68 5.66
C LYS A 561 33.31 4.02 5.04
N GLY A 562 34.51 4.48 5.26
CA GLY A 562 35.10 5.68 4.66
C GLY A 562 34.70 6.95 5.39
N SER A 563 33.63 7.60 4.97
CA SER A 563 33.17 8.89 5.52
C SER A 563 31.73 8.79 6.01
N TYR A 564 31.39 9.58 7.01
CA TYR A 564 30.02 9.78 7.51
C TYR A 564 29.47 11.19 7.21
N PHE A 565 30.24 12.05 6.54
CA PHE A 565 29.78 13.40 6.20
C PHE A 565 28.78 13.38 5.04
N GLY A 566 27.65 14.09 5.19
CA GLY A 566 26.57 14.15 4.21
C GLY A 566 27.01 14.54 2.80
N GLY A 567 27.90 15.54 2.67
CA GLY A 567 28.44 15.97 1.36
C GLY A 567 29.25 14.89 0.65
N THR A 568 29.90 13.96 1.39
CA THR A 568 30.71 12.88 0.82
C THR A 568 29.87 11.64 0.53
N VAL A 569 28.90 11.31 1.40
CA VAL A 569 28.12 10.08 1.35
C VAL A 569 26.84 10.24 0.55
N ALA A 570 26.05 11.30 0.84
CA ALA A 570 24.78 11.58 0.19
C ALA A 570 24.90 12.44 -1.08
N GLY A 571 25.94 13.28 -1.17
CA GLY A 571 26.17 14.17 -2.32
C GLY A 571 26.26 13.45 -3.67
N PRO A 572 27.05 12.37 -3.82
CA PRO A 572 27.11 11.63 -5.08
C PRO A 572 25.78 11.03 -5.53
N VAL A 573 24.94 10.57 -4.58
CA VAL A 573 23.58 10.10 -4.88
C VAL A 573 22.72 11.23 -5.43
N PHE A 574 22.81 12.41 -4.82
CA PHE A 574 22.15 13.61 -5.33
C PHE A 574 22.59 13.91 -6.77
N ASN A 575 23.89 13.87 -7.08
CA ASN A 575 24.41 14.17 -8.42
C ASN A 575 23.78 13.24 -9.48
N ASP A 576 23.86 11.93 -9.26
CA ASP A 576 23.33 10.93 -10.21
C ASP A 576 21.82 11.11 -10.43
N VAL A 577 21.07 11.32 -9.35
CA VAL A 577 19.61 11.44 -9.38
C VAL A 577 19.18 12.79 -9.98
N ALA A 578 19.81 13.89 -9.60
CA ALA A 578 19.48 15.22 -10.13
C ALA A 578 19.80 15.33 -11.62
N ALA A 579 20.96 14.83 -12.06
CA ALA A 579 21.31 14.79 -13.47
C ALA A 579 20.29 13.99 -14.30
N GLY A 580 19.89 12.82 -13.80
CA GLY A 580 18.86 11.99 -14.44
C GLY A 580 17.50 12.69 -14.49
N ALA A 581 17.07 13.29 -13.38
CA ALA A 581 15.81 14.00 -13.29
C ALA A 581 15.72 15.17 -14.27
N LEU A 582 16.70 16.08 -14.28
CA LEU A 582 16.70 17.27 -15.12
C LEU A 582 16.67 16.93 -16.61
N ARG A 583 17.41 15.88 -17.02
CA ARG A 583 17.40 15.39 -18.41
C ARG A 583 16.05 14.80 -18.79
N LEU A 584 15.47 13.96 -17.91
CA LEU A 584 14.19 13.29 -18.18
C LEU A 584 13.00 14.25 -18.28
N ILE A 585 13.02 15.35 -17.48
CA ILE A 585 11.96 16.37 -17.53
C ILE A 585 12.27 17.51 -18.51
N GLY A 586 13.39 17.43 -19.25
CA GLY A 586 13.74 18.35 -20.32
C GLY A 586 14.11 19.76 -19.85
N VAL A 587 14.78 19.91 -18.70
CA VAL A 587 15.26 21.20 -18.21
C VAL A 587 16.51 21.60 -18.97
N HIS A 588 16.53 22.83 -19.48
CA HIS A 588 17.72 23.37 -20.13
C HIS A 588 18.85 23.66 -19.13
N PRO A 589 20.12 23.35 -19.48
CA PRO A 589 21.28 23.75 -18.67
C PRO A 589 21.31 25.25 -18.41
N ASP A 590 21.66 25.61 -17.17
CA ASP A 590 21.79 27.02 -16.74
C ASP A 590 23.23 27.42 -16.37
N ASP A 591 24.18 26.47 -16.44
CA ASP A 591 25.61 26.73 -16.21
C ASP A 591 26.40 26.72 -17.53
N PRO A 592 26.63 27.89 -18.16
CA PRO A 592 27.36 27.98 -19.43
C PRO A 592 28.81 27.49 -19.34
N ALA A 593 29.44 27.59 -18.17
CA ALA A 593 30.84 27.21 -17.98
C ALA A 593 31.02 25.67 -18.03
N ALA A 594 30.02 24.92 -17.58
CA ALA A 594 30.05 23.47 -17.61
C ALA A 594 29.78 22.89 -19.03
N VAL A 595 29.03 23.61 -19.87
CA VAL A 595 28.73 23.22 -21.27
C VAL A 595 29.93 23.45 -22.17
N SER A 596 30.77 24.45 -21.89
CA SER A 596 31.96 24.79 -22.69
C SER A 596 33.11 23.78 -22.54
N GLY A 597 33.13 22.97 -21.52
CA GLY A 597 34.17 21.96 -21.24
C GLY A 597 33.99 20.63 -21.99
N SER A 598 32.77 20.29 -22.43
CA SER A 598 32.48 19.10 -23.20
C SER A 598 32.49 19.45 -24.70
N GLY A 599 33.67 19.45 -25.33
CA GLY A 599 33.90 19.81 -26.75
C GLY A 599 33.11 18.97 -27.74
N ILE A 600 31.81 19.23 -27.85
CA ILE A 600 31.02 18.89 -29.04
C ILE A 600 30.76 20.17 -29.81
N PHE A 601 31.80 20.63 -30.50
CA PHE A 601 31.63 21.54 -31.63
C PHE A 601 30.91 20.76 -32.74
N VAL A 602 29.62 20.96 -32.91
CA VAL A 602 28.98 20.73 -34.19
C VAL A 602 29.59 21.74 -35.18
N LYS A 603 30.56 21.28 -35.95
CA LYS A 603 31.03 22.03 -37.12
C LYS A 603 29.83 22.27 -38.03
N GLY A 604 29.38 23.50 -38.07
CA GLY A 604 28.32 23.90 -38.98
C GLY A 604 28.70 23.54 -40.41
N LEU A 605 27.82 22.87 -41.08
CA LEU A 605 27.77 22.76 -42.54
C LEU A 605 27.68 24.21 -43.07
N ARG A 606 28.79 24.71 -43.59
CA ARG A 606 28.75 25.78 -44.58
C ARG A 606 28.43 25.12 -45.91
N ASN A 607 27.26 25.43 -46.40
CA ASN A 607 26.99 25.28 -47.84
C ASN A 607 27.81 26.36 -48.57
N ASP A 608 28.67 25.90 -49.45
CA ASP A 608 29.08 26.61 -50.67
C ASP A 608 28.45 25.89 -51.85
#